data_4be9196c1183c2da2e3f89c69f6b6cc1
#
_entry.id   4be9196c1183c2da2e3f89c69f6b6cc1
#
_cell.length_a   1.000
_cell.length_b   1.000
_cell.length_c   1.000
_cell.angle_alpha   90.00
_cell.angle_beta   90.00
_cell.angle_gamma   90.00
#
_symmetry.space_group_name_H-M   'P 1'
#
loop_
_entity.id
_entity.type
_entity.pdbx_description
1 polymer ?
#
loop_
_entity_poly.entity_id
_entity_poly.type
_entity_poly.pdbx_seq_one_letter_code
_entity_poly.pdbx_strand_id
1 'polypeptide(L)'
;MRYIQPSNLKAGMVLAKNLYGSRSELLLSAGSFLTDSLINKLEVAGCDGAYIVDNSPDEPNVKGIISTKLKENTVKAVRSFFQGIDRGDSLVTSYSFSTMKHLLDDIIDEISTDKNAMVNMVDLKVFDDYTYYHCVSVAALAIMVGVSAGMNRNGLYKLGMGALLHDLGKIFIPKEILNKDGPLTYDEYEQMKKHSQFGSDYLKRQNALPLESIIAVLTHHERYDSKGYPLGLPAAKQTIEGKIIAICDNYDAMTSDRPYRTAFSPSEAMEHIMGNAGIMFDPKILELFIKKIVPYPVGTIVDLSNGVKGIVIENFPDSYMRPKVKLIPKLGDPIENVVYDLCNDPTLLNVTVVGINRNKETK
;
A
#
# COMPACT_ATOMS: atom_id res chain seq x y z
N MET A 1 20.34 0.40 -1.06
CA MET A 1 19.73 1.04 0.14
C MET A 1 18.94 -0.01 0.91
N ARG A 2 18.96 0.03 2.23
CA ARG A 2 18.37 -0.98 3.10
C ARG A 2 17.36 -0.35 4.04
N TYR A 3 16.17 -0.96 4.18
CA TYR A 3 15.21 -0.53 5.20
C TYR A 3 15.64 -1.07 6.57
N ILE A 4 15.75 -0.18 7.55
CA ILE A 4 16.19 -0.52 8.91
C ILE A 4 15.12 0.00 9.89
N GLN A 5 14.69 -0.88 10.79
CA GLN A 5 13.78 -0.52 11.87
C GLN A 5 14.46 0.41 12.89
N PRO A 6 13.71 1.24 13.65
CA PRO A 6 14.29 2.21 14.57
C PRO A 6 15.29 1.59 15.56
N SER A 7 14.95 0.45 16.15
CA SER A 7 15.78 -0.30 17.10
C SER A 7 17.14 -0.75 16.54
N ASN A 8 17.27 -0.81 15.22
CA ASN A 8 18.49 -1.24 14.53
C ASN A 8 19.22 -0.08 13.84
N LEU A 9 18.69 1.15 13.91
CA LEU A 9 19.39 2.34 13.44
C LEU A 9 20.60 2.63 14.33
N LYS A 10 21.67 3.09 13.71
CA LYS A 10 22.92 3.44 14.42
C LYS A 10 23.40 4.82 13.99
N ALA A 11 24.01 5.53 14.91
CA ALA A 11 24.70 6.79 14.59
C ALA A 11 25.73 6.57 13.48
N GLY A 12 25.82 7.55 12.56
CA GLY A 12 26.68 7.47 11.38
C GLY A 12 26.01 6.85 10.14
N MET A 13 24.85 6.24 10.26
CA MET A 13 24.07 5.82 9.09
C MET A 13 23.56 7.02 8.32
N VAL A 14 23.44 6.88 6.99
CA VAL A 14 22.98 7.93 6.09
C VAL A 14 21.62 7.59 5.54
N LEU A 15 20.67 8.51 5.62
CA LEU A 15 19.35 8.33 5.04
C LEU A 15 19.41 8.27 3.51
N ALA A 16 18.83 7.22 2.94
CA ALA A 16 18.70 7.05 1.49
C ALA A 16 17.45 7.74 0.90
N LYS A 17 16.42 7.96 1.72
CA LYS A 17 15.17 8.65 1.36
C LYS A 17 14.81 9.69 2.40
N ASN A 18 14.01 10.69 2.00
CA ASN A 18 13.41 11.64 2.93
C ASN A 18 12.55 10.89 3.96
N LEU A 19 12.63 11.33 5.20
CA LEU A 19 11.82 10.82 6.29
C LEU A 19 10.84 11.90 6.72
N TYR A 20 9.56 11.53 6.77
CA TYR A 20 8.46 12.42 7.11
C TYR A 20 7.86 12.00 8.45
N GLY A 21 7.41 12.97 9.24
CA GLY A 21 6.70 12.75 10.49
C GLY A 21 5.20 12.51 10.26
N SER A 22 4.50 12.29 11.37
CA SER A 22 3.07 12.01 11.40
C SER A 22 2.21 13.13 10.80
N ARG A 23 2.71 14.36 10.69
CA ARG A 23 2.01 15.51 10.08
C ARG A 23 2.51 15.85 8.69
N SER A 24 3.11 14.89 7.99
CA SER A 24 3.73 15.09 6.66
C SER A 24 4.82 16.16 6.62
N GLU A 25 5.29 16.61 7.80
CA GLU A 25 6.46 17.47 7.88
C GLU A 25 7.72 16.66 7.55
N LEU A 26 8.64 17.28 6.81
CA LEU A 26 9.94 16.69 6.54
C LEU A 26 10.76 16.67 7.85
N LEU A 27 10.95 15.50 8.44
CA LEU A 27 11.77 15.31 9.64
C LEU A 27 13.26 15.34 9.31
N LEU A 28 13.66 14.57 8.30
CA LEU A 28 15.02 14.44 7.84
C LEU A 28 15.09 14.26 6.33
N SER A 29 16.00 14.94 5.66
CA SER A 29 16.22 14.80 4.23
C SER A 29 17.08 13.57 3.90
N ALA A 30 16.90 13.01 2.70
CA ALA A 30 17.85 12.06 2.13
C ALA A 30 19.28 12.66 2.17
N GLY A 31 20.27 11.82 2.47
CA GLY A 31 21.65 12.24 2.68
C GLY A 31 21.98 12.71 4.11
N SER A 32 21.00 12.83 5.01
CA SER A 32 21.24 13.17 6.40
C SER A 32 21.95 12.04 7.15
N PHE A 33 22.97 12.39 7.94
CA PHE A 33 23.61 11.46 8.88
C PHE A 33 22.76 11.31 10.13
N LEU A 34 22.49 10.07 10.54
CA LEU A 34 21.80 9.80 11.80
C LEU A 34 22.75 9.98 12.98
N THR A 35 22.24 10.59 14.04
CA THR A 35 22.89 10.66 15.35
C THR A 35 22.00 9.97 16.38
N ASP A 36 22.55 9.55 17.52
CA ASP A 36 21.76 8.92 18.60
C ASP A 36 20.57 9.80 19.01
N SER A 37 20.78 11.13 19.09
CA SER A 37 19.70 12.07 19.41
C SER A 37 18.59 12.10 18.34
N LEU A 38 18.93 11.96 17.05
CA LEU A 38 17.95 11.88 15.96
C LEU A 38 17.22 10.55 15.99
N ILE A 39 17.93 9.43 16.22
CA ILE A 39 17.33 8.09 16.32
C ILE A 39 16.31 8.07 17.45
N ASN A 40 16.66 8.54 18.64
CA ASN A 40 15.71 8.64 19.77
C ASN A 40 14.47 9.50 19.42
N LYS A 41 14.66 10.62 18.70
CA LYS A 41 13.53 11.44 18.25
C LYS A 41 12.64 10.72 17.24
N LEU A 42 13.21 9.92 16.35
CA LEU A 42 12.47 9.10 15.38
C LEU A 42 11.65 8.02 16.08
N GLU A 43 12.21 7.37 17.10
CA GLU A 43 11.48 6.39 17.93
C GLU A 43 10.31 7.04 18.68
N VAL A 44 10.54 8.19 19.32
CA VAL A 44 9.48 8.95 20.02
C VAL A 44 8.42 9.47 19.04
N ALA A 45 8.80 9.83 17.82
CA ALA A 45 7.87 10.25 16.77
C ALA A 45 7.10 9.07 16.14
N GLY A 46 7.34 7.83 16.60
CA GLY A 46 6.63 6.64 16.10
C GLY A 46 7.04 6.24 14.67
N CYS A 47 8.25 6.58 14.23
CA CYS A 47 8.74 6.14 12.91
C CYS A 47 8.99 4.64 12.90
N ASP A 48 8.43 3.92 11.93
CA ASP A 48 8.58 2.46 11.78
C ASP A 48 9.95 2.01 11.26
N GLY A 49 10.78 2.94 10.81
CA GLY A 49 12.11 2.71 10.27
C GLY A 49 12.51 3.72 9.22
N ALA A 50 13.70 3.53 8.68
CA ALA A 50 14.27 4.42 7.67
C ALA A 50 15.03 3.63 6.59
N TYR A 51 15.02 4.17 5.37
CA TYR A 51 15.93 3.72 4.31
C TYR A 51 17.31 4.31 4.53
N ILE A 52 18.29 3.45 4.67
CA ILE A 52 19.68 3.79 4.89
C ILE A 52 20.50 3.48 3.63
N VAL A 53 21.42 4.39 3.27
CA VAL A 53 22.42 4.14 2.23
C VAL A 53 23.30 2.99 2.70
N ASP A 54 23.35 1.93 1.92
CA ASP A 54 24.23 0.79 2.14
C ASP A 54 25.25 0.80 0.99
N ASN A 55 26.50 1.09 1.28
CA ASN A 55 27.56 1.16 0.27
C ASN A 55 28.06 -0.24 -0.14
N SER A 56 27.26 -1.28 0.05
CA SER A 56 27.60 -2.60 -0.44
C SER A 56 27.47 -2.66 -1.98
N PRO A 57 28.40 -3.32 -2.70
CA PRO A 57 28.38 -3.38 -4.16
C PRO A 57 27.14 -4.04 -4.77
N ASP A 58 26.32 -4.71 -3.98
CA ASP A 58 25.12 -5.45 -4.37
C ASP A 58 23.82 -4.71 -3.98
N GLU A 59 23.79 -3.37 -4.08
CA GLU A 59 22.58 -2.62 -3.73
C GLU A 59 21.42 -2.93 -4.67
N PRO A 60 20.33 -3.51 -4.15
CA PRO A 60 19.10 -3.61 -4.92
C PRO A 60 18.45 -2.23 -5.04
N ASN A 61 18.26 -1.79 -6.26
CA ASN A 61 17.58 -0.52 -6.57
C ASN A 61 16.07 -0.69 -6.34
N VAL A 62 15.61 -0.39 -5.12
CA VAL A 62 14.17 -0.45 -4.78
C VAL A 62 13.50 0.79 -5.36
N LYS A 63 12.88 0.65 -6.53
CA LYS A 63 12.05 1.70 -7.13
C LYS A 63 10.64 1.62 -6.53
N GLY A 64 10.06 2.78 -6.19
CA GLY A 64 8.63 2.88 -5.86
C GLY A 64 7.78 2.58 -7.10
N ILE A 65 6.49 2.27 -6.90
CA ILE A 65 5.51 2.05 -7.99
C ILE A 65 5.40 3.28 -8.88
N ILE A 66 5.38 4.44 -8.23
CA ILE A 66 5.33 5.77 -8.86
C ILE A 66 6.38 6.68 -8.20
N SER A 67 6.84 7.66 -8.94
CA SER A 67 7.82 8.61 -8.43
C SER A 67 7.26 9.40 -7.23
N THR A 68 8.12 9.70 -6.25
CA THR A 68 7.73 10.46 -5.03
C THR A 68 7.06 11.78 -5.39
N LYS A 69 7.57 12.50 -6.40
CA LYS A 69 7.02 13.77 -6.86
C LYS A 69 5.60 13.61 -7.41
N LEU A 70 5.35 12.59 -8.22
CA LEU A 70 4.02 12.32 -8.78
C LEU A 70 3.04 11.94 -7.66
N LYS A 71 3.47 11.10 -6.72
CA LYS A 71 2.70 10.73 -5.54
C LYS A 71 2.28 11.96 -4.73
N GLU A 72 3.22 12.83 -4.36
CA GLU A 72 2.95 14.05 -3.58
C GLU A 72 2.00 15.01 -4.30
N ASN A 73 2.19 15.21 -5.61
CA ASN A 73 1.31 16.05 -6.42
C ASN A 73 -0.11 15.50 -6.47
N THR A 74 -0.25 14.18 -6.62
CA THR A 74 -1.57 13.52 -6.65
C THR A 74 -2.26 13.62 -5.29
N VAL A 75 -1.54 13.40 -4.19
CA VAL A 75 -2.06 13.58 -2.82
C VAL A 75 -2.56 15.01 -2.61
N LYS A 76 -1.78 16.02 -3.02
CA LYS A 76 -2.20 17.44 -2.93
C LYS A 76 -3.47 17.71 -3.73
N ALA A 77 -3.58 17.15 -4.93
CA ALA A 77 -4.77 17.33 -5.78
C ALA A 77 -6.02 16.68 -5.16
N VAL A 78 -5.90 15.43 -4.69
CA VAL A 78 -6.99 14.70 -4.02
C VAL A 78 -7.43 15.43 -2.74
N ARG A 79 -6.46 15.85 -1.91
CA ARG A 79 -6.72 16.65 -0.69
C ARG A 79 -7.50 17.93 -1.02
N SER A 80 -6.99 18.71 -1.97
CA SER A 80 -7.64 19.98 -2.36
C SER A 80 -9.06 19.77 -2.86
N PHE A 81 -9.29 18.68 -3.59
CA PHE A 81 -10.62 18.33 -4.08
C PHE A 81 -11.57 17.96 -2.93
N PHE A 82 -11.18 17.07 -2.02
CA PHE A 82 -12.01 16.64 -0.89
C PHE A 82 -12.31 17.81 0.05
N GLN A 83 -11.30 18.63 0.40
CA GLN A 83 -11.44 19.79 1.26
C GLN A 83 -12.32 20.89 0.61
N GLY A 84 -12.23 21.07 -0.71
CA GLY A 84 -13.08 22.00 -1.42
C GLY A 84 -14.55 21.61 -1.33
N ILE A 85 -14.86 20.32 -1.46
CA ILE A 85 -16.22 19.80 -1.31
C ILE A 85 -16.71 19.97 0.14
N ASP A 86 -15.89 19.64 1.15
CA ASP A 86 -16.24 19.80 2.58
C ASP A 86 -16.57 21.27 2.93
N ARG A 87 -15.93 22.23 2.24
CA ARG A 87 -16.21 23.68 2.40
C ARG A 87 -17.38 24.19 1.58
N GLY A 88 -17.99 23.36 0.72
CA GLY A 88 -19.06 23.76 -0.18
C GLY A 88 -18.62 24.65 -1.35
N ASP A 89 -17.34 24.58 -1.76
CA ASP A 89 -16.78 25.40 -2.83
C ASP A 89 -17.22 24.88 -4.21
N SER A 90 -18.12 25.64 -4.87
CA SER A 90 -18.69 25.27 -6.17
C SER A 90 -17.72 25.38 -7.35
N LEU A 91 -16.56 26.05 -7.20
CA LEU A 91 -15.58 26.26 -8.27
C LEU A 91 -14.57 25.11 -8.39
N VAL A 92 -14.55 24.21 -7.40
CA VAL A 92 -13.54 23.13 -7.31
C VAL A 92 -13.71 22.05 -8.37
N THR A 93 -14.89 21.88 -8.98
CA THR A 93 -15.23 20.63 -9.67
C THR A 93 -14.54 20.40 -11.02
N SER A 94 -14.64 21.28 -12.00
CA SER A 94 -14.12 20.99 -13.37
C SER A 94 -12.60 21.05 -13.47
N TYR A 95 -11.98 22.06 -12.85
CA TYR A 95 -10.51 22.18 -12.83
C TYR A 95 -9.84 21.03 -12.06
N SER A 96 -10.42 20.64 -10.92
CA SER A 96 -9.88 19.56 -10.10
C SER A 96 -9.99 18.19 -10.77
N PHE A 97 -11.07 17.89 -11.49
CA PHE A 97 -11.19 16.66 -12.28
C PHE A 97 -10.17 16.62 -13.42
N SER A 98 -9.94 17.75 -14.11
CA SER A 98 -8.91 17.83 -15.15
C SER A 98 -7.51 17.60 -14.57
N THR A 99 -7.18 18.21 -13.45
CA THR A 99 -5.89 18.02 -12.79
C THR A 99 -5.69 16.55 -12.35
N MET A 100 -6.69 15.94 -11.71
CA MET A 100 -6.63 14.53 -11.32
C MET A 100 -6.50 13.60 -12.52
N LYS A 101 -7.16 13.94 -13.65
CA LYS A 101 -7.03 13.17 -14.89
C LYS A 101 -5.59 13.17 -15.40
N HIS A 102 -4.93 14.33 -15.47
CA HIS A 102 -3.53 14.41 -15.93
C HIS A 102 -2.59 13.63 -15.01
N LEU A 103 -2.73 13.80 -13.68
CA LEU A 103 -1.90 13.06 -12.72
C LEU A 103 -2.14 11.54 -12.81
N LEU A 104 -3.38 11.13 -13.07
CA LEU A 104 -3.70 9.72 -13.27
C LEU A 104 -3.13 9.17 -14.58
N ASP A 105 -3.13 9.98 -15.66
CA ASP A 105 -2.49 9.63 -16.91
C ASP A 105 -0.98 9.41 -16.71
N ASP A 106 -0.31 10.28 -15.92
CA ASP A 106 1.11 10.13 -15.56
C ASP A 106 1.35 8.86 -14.72
N ILE A 107 0.46 8.55 -13.76
CA ILE A 107 0.53 7.30 -12.98
C ILE A 107 0.41 6.06 -13.89
N ILE A 108 -0.55 6.08 -14.82
CA ILE A 108 -0.74 4.99 -15.78
C ILE A 108 0.52 4.81 -16.64
N ASP A 109 1.14 5.90 -17.09
CA ASP A 109 2.34 5.85 -17.91
C ASP A 109 3.54 5.31 -17.11
N GLU A 110 3.80 5.77 -15.89
CA GLU A 110 4.88 5.24 -15.04
C GLU A 110 4.69 3.74 -14.77
N ILE A 111 3.48 3.29 -14.40
CA ILE A 111 3.21 1.88 -14.09
C ILE A 111 3.27 1.01 -15.35
N SER A 112 2.80 1.50 -16.50
CA SER A 112 2.77 0.74 -17.76
C SER A 112 4.15 0.53 -18.36
N THR A 113 5.15 1.33 -17.98
CA THR A 113 6.53 1.25 -18.47
C THR A 113 7.22 -0.05 -18.06
N ASP A 114 6.91 -0.57 -16.85
CA ASP A 114 7.46 -1.82 -16.36
C ASP A 114 6.33 -2.78 -15.92
N LYS A 115 5.86 -3.58 -16.87
CA LYS A 115 4.78 -4.56 -16.62
C LYS A 115 5.15 -5.65 -15.61
N ASN A 116 6.44 -5.84 -15.35
CA ASN A 116 6.94 -6.83 -14.40
C ASN A 116 7.26 -6.23 -13.02
N ALA A 117 7.08 -4.91 -12.86
CA ALA A 117 7.28 -4.29 -11.57
C ALA A 117 6.44 -4.97 -10.48
N MET A 118 7.09 -5.25 -9.38
CA MET A 118 6.46 -5.72 -8.15
C MET A 118 6.48 -4.57 -7.12
N VAL A 119 5.43 -4.51 -6.31
CA VAL A 119 5.26 -3.44 -5.33
C VAL A 119 5.98 -3.74 -4.03
N ASN A 120 6.86 -2.84 -3.66
CA ASN A 120 7.34 -2.75 -2.29
C ASN A 120 6.50 -1.74 -1.50
N MET A 121 5.66 -2.23 -0.59
CA MET A 121 4.71 -1.42 0.19
C MET A 121 5.36 -0.38 1.12
N VAL A 122 6.64 -0.51 1.42
CA VAL A 122 7.34 0.46 2.28
C VAL A 122 7.36 1.87 1.64
N ASP A 123 7.18 1.96 0.33
CA ASP A 123 7.17 3.23 -0.40
C ASP A 123 5.85 4.01 -0.29
N LEU A 124 4.80 3.42 0.27
CA LEU A 124 3.45 4.00 0.30
C LEU A 124 3.06 4.63 1.65
N LYS A 125 3.86 4.43 2.71
CA LYS A 125 3.51 4.87 4.07
C LYS A 125 3.91 6.31 4.36
N VAL A 126 2.93 7.15 4.75
CA VAL A 126 3.12 8.47 5.38
C VAL A 126 1.99 8.73 6.37
N PHE A 127 2.30 9.22 7.56
CA PHE A 127 1.43 9.20 8.74
C PHE A 127 0.36 10.28 8.84
N ASP A 128 0.51 11.46 8.24
CA ASP A 128 -0.56 12.47 8.28
C ASP A 128 -1.26 12.58 6.94
N ASP A 129 -2.54 12.94 6.94
CA ASP A 129 -3.40 12.89 5.77
C ASP A 129 -3.63 11.45 5.23
N TYR A 130 -3.61 10.47 6.13
CA TYR A 130 -3.80 9.04 5.81
C TYR A 130 -4.83 8.79 4.70
N THR A 131 -5.98 9.44 4.77
CA THR A 131 -7.06 9.25 3.78
C THR A 131 -6.61 9.57 2.35
N TYR A 132 -5.85 10.65 2.14
CA TYR A 132 -5.47 11.07 0.78
C TYR A 132 -4.31 10.22 0.25
N TYR A 133 -3.34 9.88 1.11
CA TYR A 133 -2.27 8.94 0.76
C TYR A 133 -2.82 7.56 0.46
N HIS A 134 -3.78 7.10 1.25
CA HIS A 134 -4.51 5.86 1.04
C HIS A 134 -5.19 5.81 -0.33
N CYS A 135 -5.95 6.84 -0.69
CA CYS A 135 -6.59 6.92 -2.00
C CYS A 135 -5.59 6.82 -3.17
N VAL A 136 -4.43 7.50 -3.05
CA VAL A 136 -3.37 7.44 -4.08
C VAL A 136 -2.71 6.08 -4.12
N SER A 137 -2.45 5.46 -2.96
CA SER A 137 -1.87 4.13 -2.85
C SER A 137 -2.80 3.07 -3.45
N VAL A 138 -4.08 3.11 -3.10
CA VAL A 138 -5.10 2.21 -3.66
C VAL A 138 -5.22 2.39 -5.17
N ALA A 139 -5.15 3.62 -5.68
CA ALA A 139 -5.19 3.88 -7.12
C ALA A 139 -3.97 3.30 -7.85
N ALA A 140 -2.76 3.49 -7.32
CA ALA A 140 -1.55 2.93 -7.89
C ALA A 140 -1.57 1.39 -7.91
N LEU A 141 -1.97 0.77 -6.80
CA LEU A 141 -2.16 -0.68 -6.69
C LEU A 141 -3.21 -1.18 -7.70
N ALA A 142 -4.36 -0.50 -7.77
CA ALA A 142 -5.44 -0.88 -8.67
C ALA A 142 -5.02 -0.79 -10.15
N ILE A 143 -4.34 0.29 -10.55
CA ILE A 143 -3.82 0.44 -11.92
C ILE A 143 -2.86 -0.69 -12.25
N MET A 144 -1.96 -1.07 -11.34
CA MET A 144 -1.02 -2.16 -11.57
C MET A 144 -1.73 -3.51 -11.74
N VAL A 145 -2.75 -3.80 -10.94
CA VAL A 145 -3.60 -5.00 -11.11
C VAL A 145 -4.36 -4.92 -12.42
N GLY A 146 -4.88 -3.73 -12.79
CA GLY A 146 -5.56 -3.47 -14.06
C GLY A 146 -4.66 -3.71 -15.27
N VAL A 147 -3.38 -3.28 -15.22
CA VAL A 147 -2.37 -3.58 -16.25
C VAL A 147 -2.17 -5.09 -16.38
N SER A 148 -2.08 -5.81 -15.25
CA SER A 148 -1.95 -7.28 -15.22
C SER A 148 -3.20 -7.98 -15.75
N ALA A 149 -4.38 -7.38 -15.57
CA ALA A 149 -5.65 -7.85 -16.12
C ALA A 149 -5.81 -7.54 -17.63
N GLY A 150 -4.83 -6.90 -18.26
CA GLY A 150 -4.86 -6.54 -19.68
C GLY A 150 -5.82 -5.38 -20.01
N MET A 151 -6.18 -4.55 -19.03
CA MET A 151 -7.06 -3.40 -19.26
C MET A 151 -6.37 -2.38 -20.20
N ASN A 152 -7.13 -1.84 -21.14
CA ASN A 152 -6.65 -0.74 -21.99
C ASN A 152 -6.59 0.58 -21.19
N ARG A 153 -5.95 1.62 -21.77
CA ARG A 153 -5.78 2.92 -21.13
C ARG A 153 -7.09 3.53 -20.63
N ASN A 154 -8.17 3.41 -21.36
CA ASN A 154 -9.49 3.91 -20.95
C ASN A 154 -10.04 3.13 -19.74
N GLY A 155 -9.87 1.81 -19.72
CA GLY A 155 -10.23 0.98 -18.57
C GLY A 155 -9.40 1.33 -17.34
N LEU A 156 -8.09 1.52 -17.49
CA LEU A 156 -7.19 1.96 -16.42
C LEU A 156 -7.57 3.35 -15.87
N TYR A 157 -7.96 4.29 -16.76
CA TYR A 157 -8.47 5.59 -16.35
C TYR A 157 -9.75 5.46 -15.50
N LYS A 158 -10.72 4.65 -15.95
CA LYS A 158 -11.97 4.42 -15.21
C LYS A 158 -11.71 3.81 -13.82
N LEU A 159 -10.85 2.79 -13.78
CA LEU A 159 -10.43 2.12 -12.55
C LEU A 159 -9.71 3.09 -11.60
N GLY A 160 -8.71 3.81 -12.10
CA GLY A 160 -7.90 4.72 -11.30
C GLY A 160 -8.70 5.90 -10.74
N MET A 161 -9.63 6.48 -11.52
CA MET A 161 -10.54 7.52 -11.00
C MET A 161 -11.47 6.98 -9.92
N GLY A 162 -12.01 5.77 -10.10
CA GLY A 162 -12.80 5.10 -9.07
C GLY A 162 -11.99 4.90 -7.78
N ALA A 163 -10.75 4.45 -7.92
CA ALA A 163 -9.85 4.20 -6.80
C ALA A 163 -9.40 5.50 -6.08
N LEU A 164 -9.07 6.57 -6.83
CA LEU A 164 -8.73 7.87 -6.22
C LEU A 164 -9.88 8.47 -5.39
N LEU A 165 -11.11 8.14 -5.74
CA LEU A 165 -12.30 8.77 -5.17
C LEU A 165 -13.19 7.82 -4.37
N HIS A 166 -12.75 6.56 -4.14
CA HIS A 166 -13.58 5.54 -3.48
C HIS A 166 -14.07 5.99 -2.11
N ASP A 167 -13.25 6.70 -1.38
CA ASP A 167 -13.48 7.17 -0.02
C ASP A 167 -14.07 8.61 0.06
N LEU A 168 -14.36 9.25 -1.07
CA LEU A 168 -14.88 10.63 -1.10
C LEU A 168 -16.09 10.84 -0.18
N GLY A 169 -16.96 9.85 -0.11
CA GLY A 169 -18.18 9.95 0.69
C GLY A 169 -17.95 10.04 2.20
N LYS A 170 -16.76 9.79 2.70
CA LYS A 170 -16.39 9.94 4.12
C LYS A 170 -16.55 11.39 4.60
N ILE A 171 -16.43 12.38 3.70
CA ILE A 171 -16.67 13.79 4.05
C ILE A 171 -18.12 14.06 4.48
N PHE A 172 -19.06 13.20 4.09
CA PHE A 172 -20.49 13.32 4.46
C PHE A 172 -20.86 12.51 5.70
N ILE A 173 -19.91 11.80 6.30
CA ILE A 173 -20.08 11.07 7.55
C ILE A 173 -19.86 12.03 8.73
N PRO A 174 -20.70 11.98 9.78
CA PRO A 174 -20.49 12.79 10.99
C PRO A 174 -19.07 12.65 11.54
N LYS A 175 -18.43 13.79 11.84
CA LYS A 175 -17.02 13.81 12.31
C LYS A 175 -16.81 13.05 13.60
N GLU A 176 -17.83 12.97 14.45
CA GLU A 176 -17.84 12.20 15.70
C GLU A 176 -17.71 10.69 15.45
N ILE A 177 -18.26 10.19 14.31
CA ILE A 177 -18.16 8.79 13.90
C ILE A 177 -16.82 8.57 13.19
N LEU A 178 -16.48 9.47 12.24
CA LEU A 178 -15.28 9.35 11.41
C LEU A 178 -14.01 9.37 12.25
N ASN A 179 -13.96 10.24 13.27
CA ASN A 179 -12.78 10.47 14.12
C ASN A 179 -12.90 9.80 15.50
N LYS A 180 -13.81 8.83 15.66
CA LYS A 180 -14.02 8.18 16.95
C LYS A 180 -12.79 7.39 17.38
N ASP A 181 -12.35 7.64 18.62
CA ASP A 181 -11.33 6.85 19.27
C ASP A 181 -11.93 5.51 19.78
N GLY A 182 -11.63 4.42 19.07
CA GLY A 182 -12.09 3.08 19.42
C GLY A 182 -13.07 2.45 18.41
N PRO A 183 -13.63 1.27 18.73
CA PRO A 183 -14.53 0.57 17.82
C PRO A 183 -15.86 1.32 17.65
N LEU A 184 -16.38 1.29 16.43
CA LEU A 184 -17.72 1.81 16.15
C LEU A 184 -18.78 0.90 16.74
N THR A 185 -19.87 1.48 17.27
CA THR A 185 -21.09 0.74 17.59
C THR A 185 -21.73 0.22 16.31
N TYR A 186 -22.72 -0.65 16.42
CA TYR A 186 -23.46 -1.16 15.27
C TYR A 186 -24.08 -0.02 14.45
N ASP A 187 -24.75 0.92 15.08
CA ASP A 187 -25.42 2.04 14.40
C ASP A 187 -24.40 3.00 13.75
N GLU A 188 -23.29 3.27 14.40
CA GLU A 188 -22.20 4.07 13.84
C GLU A 188 -21.57 3.38 12.63
N TYR A 189 -21.39 2.06 12.68
CA TYR A 189 -20.88 1.28 11.57
C TYR A 189 -21.86 1.30 10.38
N GLU A 190 -23.18 1.19 10.64
CA GLU A 190 -24.20 1.34 9.59
C GLU A 190 -24.18 2.74 8.96
N GLN A 191 -23.89 3.80 9.74
CA GLN A 191 -23.67 5.13 9.18
C GLN A 191 -22.38 5.19 8.36
N MET A 192 -21.28 4.62 8.87
CA MET A 192 -19.99 4.61 8.16
C MET A 192 -20.13 3.92 6.79
N LYS A 193 -20.86 2.83 6.68
CA LYS A 193 -21.09 2.12 5.41
C LYS A 193 -21.73 2.99 4.32
N LYS A 194 -22.43 4.04 4.70
CA LYS A 194 -23.09 4.94 3.73
C LYS A 194 -22.12 5.79 2.92
N HIS A 195 -20.82 5.84 3.28
CA HIS A 195 -19.85 6.65 2.53
C HIS A 195 -19.77 6.23 1.06
N SER A 196 -19.84 4.93 0.74
CA SER A 196 -19.81 4.44 -0.64
C SER A 196 -21.00 4.99 -1.45
N GLN A 197 -22.20 4.99 -0.88
CA GLN A 197 -23.41 5.56 -1.49
C GLN A 197 -23.28 7.08 -1.62
N PHE A 198 -22.90 7.79 -0.55
CA PHE A 198 -22.78 9.25 -0.57
C PHE A 198 -21.75 9.74 -1.59
N GLY A 199 -20.59 9.08 -1.67
CA GLY A 199 -19.56 9.37 -2.67
C GLY A 199 -20.08 9.18 -4.09
N SER A 200 -20.70 8.04 -4.37
CA SER A 200 -21.31 7.74 -5.65
C SER A 200 -22.39 8.75 -6.06
N ASP A 201 -23.32 9.07 -5.14
CA ASP A 201 -24.39 10.02 -5.38
C ASP A 201 -23.87 11.43 -5.65
N TYR A 202 -22.82 11.85 -4.92
CA TYR A 202 -22.17 13.12 -5.17
C TYR A 202 -21.54 13.16 -6.57
N LEU A 203 -20.72 12.16 -6.92
CA LEU A 203 -20.02 12.11 -8.21
C LEU A 203 -20.99 11.99 -9.38
N LYS A 204 -22.10 11.27 -9.22
CA LYS A 204 -23.15 11.16 -10.23
C LYS A 204 -23.77 12.54 -10.57
N ARG A 205 -24.00 13.38 -9.56
CA ARG A 205 -24.54 14.74 -9.76
C ARG A 205 -23.57 15.67 -10.50
N GLN A 206 -22.26 15.45 -10.36
CA GLN A 206 -21.24 16.26 -11.05
C GLN A 206 -21.19 15.98 -12.56
N ASN A 207 -21.62 14.79 -13.02
CA ASN A 207 -21.63 14.37 -14.43
C ASN A 207 -20.27 14.56 -15.15
N ALA A 208 -19.17 14.43 -14.39
CA ALA A 208 -17.80 14.68 -14.88
C ALA A 208 -16.97 13.41 -15.04
N LEU A 209 -17.50 12.26 -14.59
CA LEU A 209 -16.76 10.98 -14.57
C LEU A 209 -17.51 9.90 -15.36
N PRO A 210 -16.77 8.90 -15.89
CA PRO A 210 -17.36 7.70 -16.44
C PRO A 210 -18.24 6.98 -15.41
N LEU A 211 -19.34 6.40 -15.88
CA LEU A 211 -20.27 5.66 -15.01
C LEU A 211 -19.59 4.50 -14.28
N GLU A 212 -18.66 3.82 -14.92
CA GLU A 212 -17.91 2.71 -14.35
C GLU A 212 -17.08 3.14 -13.12
N SER A 213 -16.46 4.33 -13.17
CA SER A 213 -15.75 4.90 -12.01
C SER A 213 -16.70 5.16 -10.84
N ILE A 214 -17.90 5.70 -11.13
CA ILE A 214 -18.92 5.99 -10.11
C ILE A 214 -19.47 4.70 -9.50
N ILE A 215 -19.69 3.66 -10.33
CA ILE A 215 -20.11 2.33 -9.87
C ILE A 215 -19.00 1.71 -9.00
N ALA A 216 -17.74 1.86 -9.37
CA ALA A 216 -16.63 1.36 -8.57
C ALA A 216 -16.58 2.01 -7.18
N VAL A 217 -16.80 3.33 -7.07
CA VAL A 217 -16.96 4.04 -5.79
C VAL A 217 -18.12 3.48 -4.97
N LEU A 218 -19.25 3.17 -5.60
CA LEU A 218 -20.41 2.58 -4.91
C LEU A 218 -20.11 1.20 -4.37
N THR A 219 -19.36 0.36 -5.14
CA THR A 219 -19.32 -1.10 -4.96
C THR A 219 -17.98 -1.63 -4.43
N HIS A 220 -17.03 -0.77 -4.04
CA HIS A 220 -15.71 -1.22 -3.57
C HIS A 220 -15.73 -2.00 -2.24
N HIS A 221 -16.85 -2.00 -1.54
CA HIS A 221 -17.09 -2.82 -0.35
C HIS A 221 -18.02 -4.02 -0.59
N GLU A 222 -18.38 -4.29 -1.86
CA GLU A 222 -19.06 -5.54 -2.17
C GLU A 222 -18.12 -6.73 -2.01
N ARG A 223 -18.67 -7.87 -1.60
CA ARG A 223 -17.93 -9.09 -1.37
C ARG A 223 -18.32 -10.16 -2.38
N TYR A 224 -17.40 -11.05 -2.68
CA TYR A 224 -17.64 -12.15 -3.62
C TYR A 224 -18.80 -13.06 -3.18
N ASP A 225 -18.98 -13.26 -1.85
CA ASP A 225 -20.05 -14.05 -1.23
C ASP A 225 -21.38 -13.28 -1.10
N SER A 226 -21.52 -12.11 -1.71
CA SER A 226 -22.71 -11.26 -1.67
C SER A 226 -23.07 -10.70 -0.27
N LYS A 227 -22.16 -10.78 0.71
CA LYS A 227 -22.36 -10.24 2.07
C LYS A 227 -21.71 -8.86 2.25
N GLY A 228 -21.34 -8.23 1.15
CA GLY A 228 -20.81 -6.85 1.14
C GLY A 228 -21.91 -5.80 1.22
N TYR A 229 -21.51 -4.56 1.03
CA TYR A 229 -22.42 -3.41 1.02
C TYR A 229 -22.04 -2.42 -0.09
N PRO A 230 -22.94 -1.51 -0.51
CA PRO A 230 -24.27 -1.24 0.05
C PRO A 230 -25.39 -2.14 -0.53
N LEU A 231 -25.13 -2.88 -1.62
CA LEU A 231 -26.18 -3.57 -2.39
C LEU A 231 -26.22 -5.07 -2.17
N GLY A 232 -25.18 -5.69 -1.60
CA GLY A 232 -25.06 -7.15 -1.47
C GLY A 232 -25.04 -7.85 -2.84
N LEU A 233 -24.29 -7.32 -3.80
CA LEU A 233 -24.32 -7.78 -5.19
C LEU A 233 -23.73 -9.19 -5.35
N PRO A 234 -24.39 -10.07 -6.09
CA PRO A 234 -23.77 -11.32 -6.54
C PRO A 234 -22.50 -11.03 -7.34
N ALA A 235 -21.47 -11.88 -7.19
CA ALA A 235 -20.17 -11.71 -7.83
C ALA A 235 -20.24 -11.50 -9.35
N ALA A 236 -21.22 -12.12 -10.02
CA ALA A 236 -21.44 -11.96 -11.46
C ALA A 236 -21.98 -10.56 -11.87
N LYS A 237 -22.51 -9.79 -10.92
CA LYS A 237 -23.02 -8.42 -11.15
C LYS A 237 -22.06 -7.34 -10.71
N GLN A 238 -20.97 -7.69 -10.02
CA GLN A 238 -19.93 -6.75 -9.59
C GLN A 238 -19.05 -6.39 -10.80
N THR A 239 -18.70 -5.11 -10.92
CA THR A 239 -17.76 -4.66 -11.95
C THR A 239 -16.33 -5.09 -11.62
N ILE A 240 -15.49 -5.22 -12.64
CA ILE A 240 -14.07 -5.56 -12.45
C ILE A 240 -13.35 -4.48 -11.65
N GLU A 241 -13.70 -3.20 -11.86
CA GLU A 241 -13.12 -2.06 -11.15
C GLU A 241 -13.43 -2.15 -9.65
N GLY A 242 -14.68 -2.42 -9.26
CA GLY A 242 -15.08 -2.59 -7.87
C GLY A 242 -14.33 -3.74 -7.18
N LYS A 243 -14.21 -4.89 -7.87
CA LYS A 243 -13.47 -6.05 -7.36
C LYS A 243 -11.98 -5.77 -7.15
N ILE A 244 -11.34 -5.06 -8.07
CA ILE A 244 -9.92 -4.69 -7.96
C ILE A 244 -9.74 -3.72 -6.80
N ILE A 245 -10.56 -2.67 -6.70
CA ILE A 245 -10.46 -1.69 -5.62
C ILE A 245 -10.67 -2.36 -4.26
N ALA A 246 -11.63 -3.27 -4.13
CA ALA A 246 -11.90 -4.00 -2.88
C ALA A 246 -10.65 -4.71 -2.32
N ILE A 247 -9.86 -5.37 -3.17
CA ILE A 247 -8.63 -6.05 -2.74
C ILE A 247 -7.55 -5.02 -2.37
N CYS A 248 -7.35 -4.00 -3.21
CA CYS A 248 -6.32 -2.99 -3.02
C CYS A 248 -6.57 -2.14 -1.78
N ASP A 249 -7.82 -1.73 -1.53
CA ASP A 249 -8.25 -1.02 -0.33
C ASP A 249 -7.99 -1.84 0.93
N ASN A 250 -8.45 -3.10 0.96
CA ASN A 250 -8.22 -3.98 2.11
C ASN A 250 -6.72 -4.18 2.39
N TYR A 251 -5.91 -4.39 1.35
CA TYR A 251 -4.49 -4.58 1.51
C TYR A 251 -3.78 -3.33 2.06
N ASP A 252 -4.03 -2.15 1.46
CA ASP A 252 -3.44 -0.89 1.93
C ASP A 252 -3.91 -0.59 3.36
N ALA A 253 -5.19 -0.79 3.65
CA ALA A 253 -5.74 -0.61 4.99
C ALA A 253 -5.12 -1.55 6.05
N MET A 254 -4.75 -2.78 5.70
CA MET A 254 -4.08 -3.71 6.61
C MET A 254 -2.61 -3.38 6.81
N THR A 255 -1.92 -2.96 5.78
CA THR A 255 -0.48 -2.68 5.81
C THR A 255 -0.14 -1.26 6.24
N SER A 256 -1.13 -0.41 6.49
CA SER A 256 -0.96 0.95 7.01
C SER A 256 -1.26 1.01 8.51
N ASP A 257 -0.45 1.80 9.25
CA ASP A 257 -0.72 2.05 10.66
C ASP A 257 -1.97 2.92 10.82
N ARG A 258 -2.76 2.58 11.81
CA ARG A 258 -3.95 3.34 12.21
C ARG A 258 -3.83 3.70 13.69
N PRO A 259 -4.48 4.78 14.17
CA PRO A 259 -4.39 5.18 15.58
C PRO A 259 -4.63 4.05 16.59
N TYR A 260 -5.38 3.01 16.18
CA TYR A 260 -5.80 1.91 17.06
C TYR A 260 -5.17 0.55 16.73
N ARG A 261 -4.36 0.46 15.65
CA ARG A 261 -3.80 -0.81 15.20
C ARG A 261 -2.49 -0.62 14.47
N THR A 262 -1.45 -1.31 14.92
CA THR A 262 -0.20 -1.49 14.16
C THR A 262 -0.47 -2.18 12.83
N ALA A 263 0.23 -1.74 11.78
CA ALA A 263 0.17 -2.34 10.46
C ALA A 263 0.57 -3.83 10.51
N PHE A 264 -0.13 -4.65 9.74
CA PHE A 264 0.35 -5.98 9.40
C PHE A 264 1.60 -5.89 8.51
N SER A 265 2.47 -6.89 8.59
CA SER A 265 3.50 -7.05 7.56
C SER A 265 2.86 -7.36 6.22
N PRO A 266 3.54 -7.06 5.10
CA PRO A 266 3.03 -7.42 3.78
C PRO A 266 2.69 -8.91 3.65
N SER A 267 3.47 -9.80 4.27
CA SER A 267 3.20 -11.25 4.28
C SER A 267 1.93 -11.62 5.06
N GLU A 268 1.74 -11.06 6.27
CA GLU A 268 0.52 -11.30 7.06
C GLU A 268 -0.74 -10.80 6.34
N ALA A 269 -0.65 -9.61 5.71
CA ALA A 269 -1.75 -9.08 4.92
C ALA A 269 -2.06 -9.95 3.68
N MET A 270 -1.02 -10.45 3.01
CA MET A 270 -1.17 -11.40 1.89
C MET A 270 -1.85 -12.70 2.32
N GLU A 271 -1.42 -13.31 3.42
CA GLU A 271 -2.03 -14.53 3.96
C GLU A 271 -3.51 -14.31 4.28
N HIS A 272 -3.84 -13.17 4.89
CA HIS A 272 -5.23 -12.81 5.18
C HIS A 272 -6.07 -12.69 3.90
N ILE A 273 -5.56 -11.99 2.88
CA ILE A 273 -6.26 -11.80 1.60
C ILE A 273 -6.43 -13.15 0.88
N MET A 274 -5.39 -14.00 0.86
CA MET A 274 -5.45 -15.33 0.26
C MET A 274 -6.45 -16.24 0.97
N GLY A 275 -6.51 -16.19 2.31
CA GLY A 275 -7.50 -16.95 3.10
C GLY A 275 -8.95 -16.52 2.85
N ASN A 276 -9.18 -15.35 2.25
CA ASN A 276 -10.50 -14.83 1.89
C ASN A 276 -10.86 -14.96 0.40
N ALA A 277 -10.09 -15.76 -0.37
CA ALA A 277 -10.39 -16.08 -1.76
C ALA A 277 -11.76 -16.78 -1.90
N GLY A 278 -12.61 -16.30 -2.79
CA GLY A 278 -13.97 -16.84 -3.00
C GLY A 278 -14.97 -16.48 -1.87
N ILE A 279 -14.53 -15.78 -0.83
CA ILE A 279 -15.37 -15.26 0.25
C ILE A 279 -15.52 -13.73 0.11
N MET A 280 -14.44 -13.01 0.37
CA MET A 280 -14.43 -11.56 0.20
C MET A 280 -14.02 -11.17 -1.23
N PHE A 281 -13.05 -11.85 -1.79
CA PHE A 281 -12.36 -11.46 -3.02
C PHE A 281 -12.60 -12.44 -4.17
N ASP A 282 -12.68 -11.88 -5.38
CA ASP A 282 -12.72 -12.68 -6.62
C ASP A 282 -11.37 -13.42 -6.79
N PRO A 283 -11.38 -14.78 -6.87
CA PRO A 283 -10.15 -15.55 -6.96
C PRO A 283 -9.28 -15.20 -8.17
N LYS A 284 -9.88 -14.81 -9.31
CA LYS A 284 -9.13 -14.42 -10.51
C LYS A 284 -8.43 -13.10 -10.34
N ILE A 285 -9.10 -12.12 -9.72
CA ILE A 285 -8.48 -10.81 -9.41
C ILE A 285 -7.42 -10.96 -8.34
N LEU A 286 -7.67 -11.81 -7.35
CA LEU A 286 -6.69 -12.13 -6.32
C LEU A 286 -5.40 -12.71 -6.91
N GLU A 287 -5.49 -13.65 -7.86
CA GLU A 287 -4.31 -14.22 -8.53
C GLU A 287 -3.46 -13.15 -9.22
N LEU A 288 -4.10 -12.17 -9.89
CA LEU A 288 -3.39 -11.05 -10.52
C LEU A 288 -2.74 -10.14 -9.48
N PHE A 289 -3.41 -9.90 -8.36
CA PHE A 289 -2.92 -9.05 -7.28
C PHE A 289 -1.68 -9.64 -6.60
N ILE A 290 -1.72 -10.93 -6.19
CA ILE A 290 -0.63 -11.56 -5.45
C ILE A 290 0.68 -11.63 -6.25
N LYS A 291 0.61 -11.73 -7.59
CA LYS A 291 1.78 -11.70 -8.47
C LYS A 291 2.49 -10.35 -8.50
N LYS A 292 1.82 -9.30 -8.02
CA LYS A 292 2.32 -7.92 -8.03
C LYS A 292 2.83 -7.45 -6.68
N ILE A 293 2.46 -8.12 -5.61
CA ILE A 293 2.85 -7.72 -4.27
C ILE A 293 4.09 -8.49 -3.81
N VAL A 294 5.02 -7.78 -3.21
CA VAL A 294 6.22 -8.33 -2.60
C VAL A 294 5.97 -8.58 -1.10
N PRO A 295 5.78 -9.84 -0.67
CA PRO A 295 5.59 -10.14 0.76
C PRO A 295 6.82 -9.82 1.60
N TYR A 296 8.00 -9.98 1.00
CA TYR A 296 9.29 -9.76 1.64
C TYR A 296 10.12 -8.76 0.82
N PRO A 297 9.96 -7.45 1.08
CA PRO A 297 10.71 -6.42 0.35
C PRO A 297 12.22 -6.67 0.37
N VAL A 298 12.88 -6.34 -0.73
CA VAL A 298 14.34 -6.40 -0.80
C VAL A 298 14.94 -5.54 0.32
N GLY A 299 15.95 -6.09 1.03
CA GLY A 299 16.52 -5.50 2.23
C GLY A 299 15.86 -5.94 3.54
N THR A 300 14.73 -6.66 3.49
CA THR A 300 14.08 -7.20 4.70
C THR A 300 14.91 -8.33 5.31
N ILE A 301 15.09 -8.30 6.63
CA ILE A 301 15.66 -9.43 7.38
C ILE A 301 14.55 -10.44 7.65
N VAL A 302 14.76 -11.67 7.22
CA VAL A 302 13.82 -12.79 7.37
C VAL A 302 14.43 -13.92 8.18
N ASP A 303 13.56 -14.61 8.93
CA ASP A 303 13.89 -15.88 9.59
C ASP A 303 13.47 -17.03 8.68
N LEU A 304 14.37 -17.99 8.47
CA LEU A 304 14.12 -19.16 7.64
C LEU A 304 13.79 -20.39 8.52
N SER A 305 12.99 -21.33 7.98
CA SER A 305 12.51 -22.52 8.69
C SER A 305 13.62 -23.44 9.20
N ASN A 306 14.82 -23.35 8.62
CA ASN A 306 16.01 -24.07 9.06
C ASN A 306 16.81 -23.33 10.17
N GLY A 307 16.26 -22.26 10.74
CA GLY A 307 16.84 -21.52 11.87
C GLY A 307 17.94 -20.53 11.52
N VAL A 308 18.18 -20.25 10.23
CA VAL A 308 19.12 -19.21 9.81
C VAL A 308 18.37 -17.90 9.50
N LYS A 309 19.08 -16.78 9.58
CA LYS A 309 18.57 -15.46 9.19
C LYS A 309 19.22 -15.01 7.88
N GLY A 310 18.50 -14.21 7.11
CA GLY A 310 19.06 -13.65 5.90
C GLY A 310 18.38 -12.35 5.50
N ILE A 311 19.00 -11.65 4.55
CA ILE A 311 18.47 -10.43 3.93
C ILE A 311 17.95 -10.80 2.56
N VAL A 312 16.71 -10.41 2.27
CA VAL A 312 16.10 -10.57 0.94
C VAL A 312 16.84 -9.70 -0.07
N ILE A 313 17.32 -10.29 -1.17
CA ILE A 313 18.06 -9.59 -2.23
C ILE A 313 17.30 -9.56 -3.57
N GLU A 314 16.36 -10.49 -3.78
CA GLU A 314 15.56 -10.56 -5.01
C GLU A 314 14.21 -11.22 -4.75
N ASN A 315 13.16 -10.80 -5.47
CA ASN A 315 11.84 -11.40 -5.44
C ASN A 315 11.42 -11.85 -6.84
N PHE A 316 10.57 -12.89 -6.90
CA PHE A 316 10.12 -13.52 -8.14
C PHE A 316 8.59 -13.44 -8.26
N PRO A 317 8.02 -12.90 -9.36
CA PRO A 317 6.57 -12.72 -9.53
C PRO A 317 5.77 -14.03 -9.45
N ASP A 318 6.34 -15.13 -9.99
CA ASP A 318 5.68 -16.45 -10.01
C ASP A 318 5.95 -17.29 -8.75
N SER A 319 6.84 -16.81 -7.88
CA SER A 319 7.23 -17.48 -6.62
C SER A 319 7.35 -16.48 -5.47
N TYR A 320 6.34 -15.62 -5.34
CA TYR A 320 6.34 -14.45 -4.45
C TYR A 320 6.66 -14.75 -2.98
N MET A 321 6.39 -15.98 -2.47
CA MET A 321 6.74 -16.40 -1.11
C MET A 321 8.15 -17.02 -1.00
N ARG A 322 8.90 -17.10 -2.08
CA ARG A 322 10.21 -17.78 -2.15
C ARG A 322 11.29 -16.83 -2.70
N PRO A 323 11.68 -15.82 -1.93
CA PRO A 323 12.68 -14.85 -2.36
C PRO A 323 14.08 -15.48 -2.43
N LYS A 324 15.03 -14.78 -3.07
CA LYS A 324 16.44 -15.01 -2.95
C LYS A 324 16.97 -14.27 -1.71
N VAL A 325 17.71 -14.97 -0.86
CA VAL A 325 18.09 -14.49 0.47
C VAL A 325 19.60 -14.63 0.65
N LYS A 326 20.30 -13.55 0.99
CA LYS A 326 21.70 -13.56 1.41
C LYS A 326 21.74 -13.84 2.91
N LEU A 327 22.42 -14.91 3.32
CA LEU A 327 22.47 -15.30 4.72
C LEU A 327 23.27 -14.30 5.58
N ILE A 328 22.81 -14.10 6.80
CA ILE A 328 23.51 -13.31 7.81
C ILE A 328 24.32 -14.30 8.65
N PRO A 329 25.67 -14.21 8.63
CA PRO A 329 26.52 -15.11 9.43
C PRO A 329 26.26 -14.91 10.92
N LYS A 330 26.23 -15.99 11.70
CA LYS A 330 26.30 -15.92 13.16
C LYS A 330 27.72 -15.55 13.58
N LEU A 331 27.85 -14.88 14.72
CA LEU A 331 29.14 -14.49 15.26
C LEU A 331 30.05 -15.77 15.42
N GLY A 332 31.15 -15.84 14.64
CA GLY A 332 32.07 -16.97 14.64
C GLY A 332 31.91 -17.97 13.48
N ASP A 333 30.93 -17.82 12.62
CA ASP A 333 30.76 -18.65 11.43
C ASP A 333 31.63 -18.15 10.26
N PRO A 334 32.33 -19.03 9.53
CA PRO A 334 33.13 -18.65 8.35
C PRO A 334 32.27 -18.40 7.10
N ILE A 335 30.98 -18.14 7.26
CA ILE A 335 30.03 -18.03 6.15
C ILE A 335 30.13 -16.63 5.54
N GLU A 336 31.05 -16.46 4.59
CA GLU A 336 31.06 -15.28 3.71
C GLU A 336 30.15 -15.52 2.50
N ASN A 337 29.17 -14.61 2.29
CA ASN A 337 28.38 -14.47 1.06
C ASN A 337 27.56 -15.69 0.59
N VAL A 338 27.03 -16.52 1.49
CA VAL A 338 26.10 -17.59 1.08
C VAL A 338 24.74 -17.00 0.70
N VAL A 339 24.27 -17.39 -0.48
CA VAL A 339 22.95 -16.99 -1.00
C VAL A 339 22.08 -18.23 -1.14
N TYR A 340 20.86 -18.15 -0.60
CA TYR A 340 19.80 -19.13 -0.82
C TYR A 340 18.84 -18.61 -1.87
N ASP A 341 18.76 -19.27 -3.02
CA ASP A 341 17.74 -19.04 -4.03
C ASP A 341 16.56 -19.97 -3.73
N LEU A 342 15.65 -19.51 -2.88
CA LEU A 342 14.51 -20.34 -2.45
C LEU A 342 13.57 -20.68 -3.62
N CYS A 343 13.59 -19.89 -4.70
CA CYS A 343 12.77 -20.11 -5.89
C CYS A 343 13.34 -21.24 -6.76
N ASN A 344 14.62 -21.18 -7.08
CA ASN A 344 15.21 -21.97 -8.18
C ASN A 344 16.09 -23.14 -7.69
N ASP A 345 16.52 -23.15 -6.42
CA ASP A 345 17.35 -24.22 -5.88
C ASP A 345 16.49 -25.39 -5.38
N PRO A 346 16.52 -26.56 -6.05
CA PRO A 346 15.72 -27.71 -5.65
C PRO A 346 16.17 -28.33 -4.31
N THR A 347 17.36 -28.04 -3.83
CA THR A 347 17.85 -28.52 -2.51
C THR A 347 17.23 -27.73 -1.35
N LEU A 348 16.62 -26.57 -1.64
CA LEU A 348 16.03 -25.67 -0.65
C LEU A 348 14.48 -25.73 -0.64
N LEU A 349 13.85 -26.70 -1.28
CA LEU A 349 12.38 -26.82 -1.33
C LEU A 349 11.73 -26.90 0.05
N ASN A 350 12.41 -27.48 1.03
CA ASN A 350 11.98 -27.59 2.43
C ASN A 350 12.30 -26.34 3.28
N VAL A 351 12.99 -25.35 2.71
CA VAL A 351 13.31 -24.08 3.40
C VAL A 351 12.31 -23.02 2.99
N THR A 352 11.67 -22.39 3.97
CA THR A 352 10.69 -21.32 3.75
C THR A 352 10.99 -20.14 4.66
N VAL A 353 10.47 -18.97 4.31
CA VAL A 353 10.44 -17.83 5.22
C VAL A 353 9.35 -18.09 6.25
N VAL A 354 9.69 -18.01 7.55
CA VAL A 354 8.76 -18.25 8.66
C VAL A 354 8.42 -16.98 9.43
N GLY A 355 9.12 -15.89 9.18
CA GLY A 355 8.85 -14.61 9.79
C GLY A 355 9.75 -13.48 9.28
N ILE A 356 9.26 -12.26 9.49
CA ILE A 356 10.08 -11.06 9.37
C ILE A 356 10.59 -10.76 10.78
N ASN A 357 11.89 -10.57 10.94
CA ASN A 357 12.48 -10.26 12.23
C ASN A 357 12.03 -8.87 12.69
N ARG A 358 10.89 -8.84 13.35
CA ARG A 358 10.48 -7.73 14.23
C ARG A 358 11.11 -8.04 15.57
N ASN A 359 12.25 -7.41 15.93
CA ASN A 359 12.76 -7.48 17.29
C ASN A 359 11.69 -6.94 18.25
N LYS A 360 10.71 -7.78 18.57
CA LYS A 360 9.94 -7.62 19.80
C LYS A 360 10.80 -8.26 20.89
N GLU A 361 11.65 -7.48 21.52
CA GLU A 361 12.02 -7.81 22.90
C GLU A 361 10.71 -7.77 23.68
N THR A 362 10.20 -8.94 23.98
CA THR A 362 9.17 -9.13 25.02
C THR A 362 9.69 -8.52 26.31
N LYS A 363 9.06 -7.41 26.72
CA LYS A 363 9.09 -6.97 28.11
C LYS A 363 8.19 -7.87 28.94
#